data_2ea6c61f46166988b29f0e63e6c461cb
#
_entry.id   2ea6c61f46166988b29f0e63e6c461cb
#
_cell.length_a   1.000
_cell.length_b   1.000
_cell.length_c   1.000
_cell.angle_alpha   90.00
_cell.angle_beta   90.00
_cell.angle_gamma   90.00
#
_symmetry.space_group_name_H-M   'P 1'
#
loop_
_entity.id
_entity.type
_entity.pdbx_description
1 polymer ?
#
loop_
_entity_poly.entity_id
_entity_poly.type
_entity_poly.pdbx_seq_one_letter_code
_entity_poly.pdbx_strand_id
1 'polypeptide(L)'
;MNNTDTKRDGKKHLVGLCIVYKNRNYGSMLQSFATLVKLEELGVDYEIIDYSHPQTLQFYASAAGRITNRDFLYSKARLLRKKAGLKFHPDYAANEAVRGERFDRFKRERFGHFSEHINEYIKLRRYAEKFTDVLVGSDQLWLPSGNGTNFYNLMFAPRACNKIAYAASFGVSSIPERQKEETAEYLRRIQHISLREEAGQRIVKELTGRDVPVILDPTMVLTRQQWDAAIPDKAVTEGEYLFCYFLGNNPSQREEVTALARVLGLKIVVLRHLDEYIAKDETFGDEAPYDVGPEEFVNLIRHAKYVCTDSFHGSVFSILYHKQFISFNRYGDGTNSRNSRLDTLFGNIGIDRRFHGDLENEIQREIDYDAVDSKLEALRCRSDRFIRNALKVPADDI
;
A
#
# COMPACT_ATOMS: atom_id res chain seq x y z
N MET A 1 20.95 22.90 -8.83
CA MET A 1 20.10 23.38 -9.96
C MET A 1 20.82 23.06 -11.27
N ASN A 2 20.62 21.87 -11.82
CA ASN A 2 20.96 21.57 -13.21
C ASN A 2 19.74 20.89 -13.79
N ASN A 3 18.85 21.74 -14.35
CA ASN A 3 17.66 21.29 -15.08
C ASN A 3 18.13 20.88 -16.48
N THR A 4 18.64 19.66 -16.64
CA THR A 4 18.88 19.09 -17.96
C THR A 4 17.51 18.68 -18.49
N ASP A 5 16.95 19.51 -19.39
CA ASP A 5 15.78 19.20 -20.21
C ASP A 5 16.05 17.93 -21.05
N THR A 6 15.91 16.77 -20.43
CA THR A 6 16.07 15.49 -21.11
C THR A 6 14.87 15.30 -22.03
N LYS A 7 15.08 15.53 -23.32
CA LYS A 7 14.07 15.26 -24.35
C LYS A 7 14.10 13.78 -24.70
N ARG A 8 12.96 13.11 -24.61
CA ARG A 8 12.75 11.74 -25.08
C ARG A 8 11.82 11.77 -26.28
N ASP A 9 12.27 11.24 -27.41
CA ASP A 9 11.53 11.26 -28.69
C ASP A 9 11.01 12.67 -29.08
N GLY A 10 11.79 13.72 -28.79
CA GLY A 10 11.45 15.11 -29.06
C GLY A 10 10.51 15.77 -28.04
N LYS A 11 10.01 15.03 -27.03
CA LYS A 11 9.17 15.54 -25.93
C LYS A 11 10.00 15.70 -24.66
N LYS A 12 9.61 16.63 -23.78
CA LYS A 12 10.13 16.71 -22.42
C LYS A 12 9.80 15.41 -21.67
N HIS A 13 10.76 14.84 -20.93
CA HIS A 13 10.52 13.65 -20.12
C HIS A 13 9.52 14.00 -19.01
N LEU A 14 8.33 13.43 -19.06
CA LEU A 14 7.26 13.67 -18.10
C LEU A 14 6.51 12.36 -17.81
N VAL A 15 6.41 12.01 -16.54
CA VAL A 15 5.76 10.77 -16.07
C VAL A 15 4.36 11.06 -15.56
N GLY A 16 3.34 10.42 -16.15
CA GLY A 16 1.98 10.41 -15.60
C GLY A 16 1.83 9.35 -14.52
N LEU A 17 1.45 9.73 -13.30
CA LEU A 17 1.35 8.83 -12.15
C LEU A 17 -0.08 8.38 -11.89
N CYS A 18 -0.28 7.07 -11.83
CA CYS A 18 -1.50 6.39 -11.39
C CYS A 18 -1.26 5.80 -10.00
N ILE A 19 -1.38 6.62 -8.96
CA ILE A 19 -1.14 6.25 -7.56
C ILE A 19 -2.38 6.46 -6.69
N VAL A 20 -2.40 5.84 -5.49
CA VAL A 20 -3.51 5.96 -4.55
C VAL A 20 -3.30 7.14 -3.62
N TYR A 21 -4.10 8.17 -3.75
CA TYR A 21 -4.05 9.37 -2.89
C TYR A 21 -5.42 9.84 -2.39
N LYS A 22 -6.50 9.17 -2.84
CA LYS A 22 -7.89 9.48 -2.43
C LYS A 22 -8.38 8.63 -1.26
N ASN A 23 -7.73 7.51 -1.01
CA ASN A 23 -8.15 6.57 0.03
C ASN A 23 -7.56 6.96 1.39
N ARG A 24 -8.38 6.92 2.44
CA ARG A 24 -7.92 7.11 3.81
C ARG A 24 -7.36 5.80 4.36
N ASN A 25 -6.20 5.38 3.84
CA ASN A 25 -5.45 4.20 4.29
C ASN A 25 -3.99 4.58 4.47
N TYR A 26 -3.43 4.35 5.66
CA TYR A 26 -2.07 4.75 6.01
C TYR A 26 -1.03 4.21 5.04
N GLY A 27 -1.05 2.91 4.79
CA GLY A 27 -0.10 2.28 3.89
C GLY A 27 -0.22 2.76 2.44
N SER A 28 -1.47 2.92 1.95
CA SER A 28 -1.69 3.42 0.58
C SER A 28 -1.16 4.85 0.38
N MET A 29 -1.32 5.70 1.39
CA MET A 29 -0.79 7.07 1.34
C MET A 29 0.73 7.10 1.43
N LEU A 30 1.32 6.32 2.35
CA LEU A 30 2.76 6.30 2.58
C LEU A 30 3.53 5.67 1.40
N GLN A 31 3.02 4.60 0.77
CA GLN A 31 3.65 4.04 -0.42
C GLN A 31 3.58 4.98 -1.63
N SER A 32 2.47 5.73 -1.77
CA SER A 32 2.37 6.75 -2.82
C SER A 32 3.34 7.90 -2.56
N PHE A 33 3.42 8.40 -1.33
CA PHE A 33 4.40 9.41 -0.94
C PHE A 33 5.84 8.93 -1.19
N ALA A 34 6.19 7.71 -0.78
CA ALA A 34 7.51 7.13 -1.04
C ALA A 34 7.84 7.04 -2.54
N THR A 35 6.81 6.78 -3.39
CA THR A 35 6.98 6.79 -4.85
C THR A 35 7.34 8.19 -5.35
N LEU A 36 6.69 9.25 -4.83
CA LEU A 36 7.02 10.63 -5.20
C LEU A 36 8.44 10.99 -4.79
N VAL A 37 8.82 10.73 -3.53
CA VAL A 37 10.18 10.97 -3.04
C VAL A 37 11.22 10.28 -3.94
N LYS A 38 10.96 9.03 -4.33
CA LYS A 38 11.89 8.30 -5.22
C LYS A 38 12.02 8.93 -6.59
N LEU A 39 10.94 9.43 -7.19
CA LEU A 39 11.00 10.11 -8.48
C LEU A 39 11.71 11.47 -8.38
N GLU A 40 11.52 12.19 -7.28
CA GLU A 40 12.22 13.44 -6.99
C GLU A 40 13.73 13.22 -6.83
N GLU A 41 14.14 12.15 -6.12
CA GLU A 41 15.56 11.75 -6.03
C GLU A 41 16.17 11.42 -7.40
N LEU A 42 15.37 10.84 -8.29
CA LEU A 42 15.79 10.52 -9.66
C LEU A 42 15.80 11.74 -10.59
N GLY A 43 15.37 12.91 -10.11
CA GLY A 43 15.25 14.13 -10.93
C GLY A 43 14.23 14.01 -12.06
N VAL A 44 13.18 13.18 -11.88
CA VAL A 44 12.17 12.91 -12.89
C VAL A 44 10.96 13.81 -12.70
N ASP A 45 10.59 14.57 -13.72
CA ASP A 45 9.36 15.35 -13.71
C ASP A 45 8.14 14.42 -13.79
N TYR A 46 7.17 14.65 -12.90
CA TYR A 46 5.95 13.84 -12.87
C TYR A 46 4.69 14.68 -12.67
N GLU A 47 3.55 14.08 -12.96
CA GLU A 47 2.24 14.63 -12.67
C GLU A 47 1.31 13.52 -12.19
N ILE A 48 0.65 13.72 -11.05
CA ILE A 48 -0.35 12.80 -10.52
C ILE A 48 -1.65 12.98 -11.31
N ILE A 49 -2.09 11.93 -12.00
CA ILE A 49 -3.30 11.96 -12.80
C ILE A 49 -4.52 11.92 -11.89
N ASP A 50 -5.24 13.05 -11.76
CA ASP A 50 -6.49 13.12 -10.99
C ASP A 50 -7.67 12.64 -11.82
N TYR A 51 -7.87 11.32 -11.83
CA TYR A 51 -8.97 10.68 -12.54
C TYR A 51 -10.04 10.12 -11.60
N SER A 52 -11.30 10.31 -11.98
CA SER A 52 -12.46 9.65 -11.37
C SER A 52 -13.32 9.03 -12.46
N HIS A 53 -13.48 7.70 -12.41
CA HIS A 53 -14.33 7.01 -13.38
C HIS A 53 -15.80 7.42 -13.20
N PRO A 54 -16.51 7.85 -14.28
CA PRO A 54 -17.91 8.19 -14.19
C PRO A 54 -18.73 6.96 -13.81
N GLN A 55 -19.64 7.14 -12.85
CA GLN A 55 -20.57 6.08 -12.41
C GLN A 55 -21.72 5.96 -13.40
N THR A 56 -21.47 5.41 -14.58
CA THR A 56 -22.47 5.19 -15.62
C THR A 56 -23.25 3.90 -15.40
N LEU A 57 -24.42 3.76 -16.05
CA LEU A 57 -25.18 2.50 -16.06
C LEU A 57 -24.33 1.32 -16.56
N GLN A 58 -23.44 1.58 -17.52
CA GLN A 58 -22.51 0.60 -18.07
C GLN A 58 -21.46 0.14 -17.04
N PHE A 59 -20.98 1.06 -16.18
CA PHE A 59 -20.15 0.73 -15.04
C PHE A 59 -20.85 -0.19 -14.04
N TYR A 60 -22.11 0.10 -13.70
CA TYR A 60 -22.91 -0.76 -12.82
C TYR A 60 -23.23 -2.12 -13.46
N ALA A 61 -23.50 -2.16 -14.76
CA ALA A 61 -23.73 -3.42 -15.50
C ALA A 61 -22.47 -4.31 -15.50
N SER A 62 -21.28 -3.72 -15.70
CA SER A 62 -20.00 -4.45 -15.58
C SER A 62 -19.72 -4.92 -14.16
N ALA A 63 -20.17 -4.16 -13.14
CA ALA A 63 -20.08 -4.56 -11.75
C ALA A 63 -21.05 -5.71 -11.42
N ALA A 64 -22.19 -5.84 -12.11
CA ALA A 64 -23.14 -6.93 -11.90
C ALA A 64 -22.51 -8.32 -12.15
N GLY A 65 -21.62 -8.44 -13.15
CA GLY A 65 -20.83 -9.66 -13.37
C GLY A 65 -19.87 -10.04 -12.23
N ARG A 66 -19.64 -9.15 -11.27
CA ARG A 66 -18.74 -9.34 -10.11
C ARG A 66 -19.50 -9.75 -8.84
N ILE A 67 -20.84 -9.76 -8.86
CA ILE A 67 -21.68 -10.12 -7.71
C ILE A 67 -21.41 -11.56 -7.24
N THR A 68 -20.93 -12.44 -8.11
CA THR A 68 -20.51 -13.80 -7.75
C THR A 68 -19.13 -13.85 -7.04
N ASN A 69 -18.40 -12.74 -6.96
CA ASN A 69 -17.11 -12.69 -6.28
C ASN A 69 -17.31 -12.41 -4.78
N ARG A 70 -16.94 -13.37 -3.92
CA ARG A 70 -17.02 -13.26 -2.45
C ARG A 70 -16.34 -12.01 -1.91
N ASP A 71 -15.18 -11.64 -2.46
CA ASP A 71 -14.42 -10.45 -2.02
C ASP A 71 -15.16 -9.16 -2.35
N PHE A 72 -15.85 -9.11 -3.50
CA PHE A 72 -16.70 -7.98 -3.86
C PHE A 72 -17.87 -7.82 -2.89
N LEU A 73 -18.56 -8.91 -2.59
CA LEU A 73 -19.67 -8.91 -1.62
C LEU A 73 -19.19 -8.49 -0.21
N TYR A 74 -18.06 -9.03 0.21
CA TYR A 74 -17.44 -8.68 1.50
C TYR A 74 -17.09 -7.20 1.57
N SER A 75 -16.49 -6.64 0.51
CA SER A 75 -16.14 -5.21 0.45
C SER A 75 -17.39 -4.31 0.50
N LYS A 76 -18.49 -4.72 -0.13
CA LYS A 76 -19.77 -4.00 -0.06
C LYS A 76 -20.41 -4.08 1.33
N ALA A 77 -20.37 -5.25 1.97
CA ALA A 77 -20.83 -5.41 3.35
C ALA A 77 -20.06 -4.52 4.33
N ARG A 78 -18.71 -4.41 4.18
CA ARG A 78 -17.88 -3.50 4.98
C ARG A 78 -18.31 -2.04 4.79
N LEU A 79 -18.50 -1.61 3.54
CA LEU A 79 -18.95 -0.26 3.25
C LEU A 79 -20.32 0.05 3.87
N LEU A 80 -21.25 -0.91 3.85
CA LEU A 80 -22.56 -0.76 4.48
C LEU A 80 -22.43 -0.66 6.01
N ARG A 81 -21.60 -1.49 6.65
CA ARG A 81 -21.31 -1.41 8.09
C ARG A 81 -20.70 -0.06 8.47
N LYS A 82 -19.74 0.45 7.65
CA LYS A 82 -19.18 1.78 7.86
C LYS A 82 -20.24 2.87 7.79
N LYS A 83 -21.08 2.86 6.75
CA LYS A 83 -22.18 3.83 6.61
C LYS A 83 -23.17 3.76 7.76
N ALA A 84 -23.51 2.56 8.22
CA ALA A 84 -24.36 2.38 9.39
C ALA A 84 -23.69 2.91 10.66
N GLY A 85 -22.40 2.61 10.87
CA GLY A 85 -21.61 3.16 11.97
C GLY A 85 -21.63 4.68 11.99
N LEU A 86 -21.32 5.33 10.87
CA LEU A 86 -21.36 6.79 10.74
C LEU A 86 -22.75 7.40 11.00
N LYS A 87 -23.82 6.67 10.69
CA LYS A 87 -25.20 7.15 10.88
C LYS A 87 -25.70 6.97 12.32
N PHE A 88 -25.37 5.84 12.95
CA PHE A 88 -25.96 5.45 14.24
C PHE A 88 -25.04 5.65 15.44
N HIS A 89 -23.77 6.00 15.23
CA HIS A 89 -22.78 6.25 16.28
C HIS A 89 -22.14 7.65 16.07
N PRO A 90 -22.71 8.72 16.65
CA PRO A 90 -22.24 10.10 16.47
C PRO A 90 -20.77 10.31 16.84
N ASP A 91 -20.32 9.69 17.93
CA ASP A 91 -18.92 9.79 18.39
C ASP A 91 -17.96 9.15 17.36
N TYR A 92 -18.33 7.99 16.80
CA TYR A 92 -17.58 7.39 15.72
C TYR A 92 -17.51 8.28 14.48
N ALA A 93 -18.63 8.94 14.13
CA ALA A 93 -18.67 9.87 12.99
C ALA A 93 -17.78 11.09 13.22
N ALA A 94 -17.83 11.69 14.42
CA ALA A 94 -16.97 12.82 14.79
C ALA A 94 -15.49 12.43 14.75
N ASN A 95 -15.15 11.30 15.30
CA ASN A 95 -13.77 10.76 15.33
C ASN A 95 -13.25 10.45 13.93
N GLU A 96 -14.07 9.86 13.05
CA GLU A 96 -13.71 9.61 11.64
C GLU A 96 -13.51 10.91 10.86
N ALA A 97 -14.22 12.00 11.21
CA ALA A 97 -14.00 13.32 10.63
C ALA A 97 -12.63 13.88 11.03
N VAL A 98 -12.27 13.79 12.32
CA VAL A 98 -10.93 14.19 12.83
C VAL A 98 -9.82 13.43 12.11
N ARG A 99 -9.93 12.11 12.02
CA ARG A 99 -8.97 11.29 11.28
C ARG A 99 -8.90 11.70 9.81
N GLY A 100 -10.05 11.94 9.21
CA GLY A 100 -10.15 12.38 7.81
C GLY A 100 -9.37 13.65 7.55
N GLU A 101 -9.46 14.66 8.43
CA GLU A 101 -8.71 15.90 8.29
C GLU A 101 -7.20 15.69 8.36
N ARG A 102 -6.70 14.73 9.16
CA ARG A 102 -5.27 14.38 9.21
C ARG A 102 -4.77 13.79 7.88
N PHE A 103 -5.58 12.92 7.25
CA PHE A 103 -5.26 12.41 5.90
C PHE A 103 -5.29 13.51 4.84
N ASP A 104 -6.29 14.40 4.90
CA ASP A 104 -6.43 15.50 3.95
C ASP A 104 -5.30 16.52 4.13
N ARG A 105 -4.85 16.78 5.38
CA ARG A 105 -3.66 17.58 5.68
C ARG A 105 -2.41 16.97 5.06
N PHE A 106 -2.14 15.70 5.34
CA PHE A 106 -0.98 14.99 4.77
C PHE A 106 -0.97 15.07 3.24
N LYS A 107 -2.13 14.90 2.59
CA LYS A 107 -2.24 15.04 1.14
C LYS A 107 -1.91 16.45 0.68
N ARG A 108 -2.44 17.48 1.32
CA ARG A 108 -2.16 18.88 0.95
C ARG A 108 -0.68 19.26 1.09
N GLU A 109 -0.02 18.74 2.12
CA GLU A 109 1.37 19.09 2.45
C GLU A 109 2.41 18.27 1.70
N ARG A 110 2.08 17.01 1.34
CA ARG A 110 3.03 16.03 0.81
C ARG A 110 2.82 15.65 -0.65
N PHE A 111 1.66 15.95 -1.23
CA PHE A 111 1.37 15.64 -2.63
C PHE A 111 1.23 16.92 -3.43
N GLY A 112 2.03 17.05 -4.47
CA GLY A 112 1.99 18.15 -5.42
C GLY A 112 1.80 17.65 -6.85
N HIS A 113 1.85 18.58 -7.83
CA HIS A 113 1.87 18.26 -9.25
C HIS A 113 0.67 17.43 -9.73
N PHE A 114 -0.55 17.81 -9.31
CA PHE A 114 -1.77 17.19 -9.81
C PHE A 114 -2.15 17.70 -11.19
N SER A 115 -2.70 16.81 -12.03
CA SER A 115 -3.44 17.20 -13.22
C SER A 115 -4.72 17.98 -12.84
N GLU A 116 -5.33 18.63 -13.82
CA GLU A 116 -6.75 18.96 -13.71
C GLU A 116 -7.58 17.68 -13.44
N HIS A 117 -8.76 17.87 -12.82
CA HIS A 117 -9.65 16.74 -12.55
C HIS A 117 -10.28 16.20 -13.85
N ILE A 118 -10.06 14.92 -14.12
CA ILE A 118 -10.56 14.24 -15.30
C ILE A 118 -11.64 13.24 -14.90
N ASN A 119 -12.84 13.37 -15.46
CA ASN A 119 -13.99 12.52 -15.16
C ASN A 119 -14.53 11.75 -16.39
N GLU A 120 -13.85 11.83 -17.54
CA GLU A 120 -14.21 11.12 -18.76
C GLU A 120 -13.05 10.29 -19.28
N TYR A 121 -13.29 9.04 -19.67
CA TYR A 121 -12.26 8.14 -20.16
C TYR A 121 -11.63 8.63 -21.49
N ILE A 122 -12.43 9.25 -22.37
CA ILE A 122 -11.92 9.83 -23.63
C ILE A 122 -10.99 11.02 -23.36
N LYS A 123 -11.34 11.88 -22.40
CA LYS A 123 -10.48 12.99 -21.99
C LYS A 123 -9.18 12.46 -21.36
N LEU A 124 -9.26 11.42 -20.51
CA LEU A 124 -8.10 10.79 -19.95
C LEU A 124 -7.14 10.26 -21.02
N ARG A 125 -7.67 9.60 -22.06
CA ARG A 125 -6.83 9.11 -23.18
C ARG A 125 -6.11 10.25 -23.93
N ARG A 126 -6.81 11.34 -24.21
CA ARG A 126 -6.21 12.53 -24.85
C ARG A 126 -5.17 13.19 -23.95
N TYR A 127 -5.50 13.31 -22.67
CA TYR A 127 -4.58 13.91 -21.70
C TYR A 127 -3.28 13.11 -21.56
N ALA A 128 -3.37 11.80 -21.68
CA ALA A 128 -2.21 10.92 -21.60
C ALA A 128 -1.23 11.05 -22.77
N GLU A 129 -1.62 11.69 -23.87
CA GLU A 129 -0.74 11.89 -25.04
C GLU A 129 0.47 12.80 -24.74
N LYS A 130 0.40 13.62 -23.69
CA LYS A 130 1.52 14.49 -23.29
C LYS A 130 2.65 13.75 -22.57
N PHE A 131 2.34 12.59 -21.93
CA PHE A 131 3.32 11.85 -21.15
C PHE A 131 4.23 11.00 -22.05
N THR A 132 5.51 10.96 -21.70
CA THR A 132 6.47 10.02 -22.27
C THR A 132 6.34 8.66 -21.63
N ASP A 133 6.02 8.65 -20.33
CA ASP A 133 5.89 7.48 -19.50
C ASP A 133 4.61 7.56 -18.65
N VAL A 134 3.99 6.43 -18.38
CA VAL A 134 2.89 6.32 -17.40
C VAL A 134 3.23 5.22 -16.42
N LEU A 135 3.20 5.55 -15.14
CA LEU A 135 3.57 4.66 -14.06
C LEU A 135 2.36 4.36 -13.17
N VAL A 136 2.07 3.07 -12.98
CA VAL A 136 1.19 2.62 -11.89
C VAL A 136 2.05 2.26 -10.68
N GLY A 137 1.69 2.85 -9.52
CA GLY A 137 2.39 2.62 -8.26
C GLY A 137 2.10 1.27 -7.63
N SER A 138 2.62 1.09 -6.44
CA SER A 138 2.39 -0.07 -5.61
C SER A 138 0.96 -0.09 -5.05
N ASP A 139 0.67 -1.01 -4.14
CA ASP A 139 -0.61 -1.37 -3.55
C ASP A 139 -1.42 -2.39 -4.37
N GLN A 140 -2.54 -2.85 -3.84
CA GLN A 140 -3.41 -3.87 -4.45
C GLN A 140 -4.26 -3.30 -5.60
N LEU A 141 -3.62 -2.60 -6.54
CA LEU A 141 -4.29 -1.90 -7.63
C LEU A 141 -4.79 -2.86 -8.73
N TRP A 142 -4.27 -4.07 -8.76
CA TRP A 142 -4.65 -5.12 -9.72
C TRP A 142 -5.53 -6.20 -9.09
N LEU A 143 -6.15 -5.90 -7.93
CA LEU A 143 -7.11 -6.82 -7.32
C LEU A 143 -8.26 -7.11 -8.29
N PRO A 144 -8.57 -8.37 -8.62
CA PRO A 144 -9.60 -8.73 -9.60
C PRO A 144 -10.99 -8.15 -9.30
N SER A 145 -11.33 -7.95 -8.01
CA SER A 145 -12.59 -7.33 -7.59
C SER A 145 -12.65 -5.81 -7.83
N GLY A 146 -11.50 -5.14 -8.02
CA GLY A 146 -11.39 -3.68 -8.15
C GLY A 146 -11.01 -3.17 -9.54
N ASN A 147 -10.52 -4.04 -10.43
CA ASN A 147 -9.90 -3.65 -11.71
C ASN A 147 -10.94 -3.45 -12.82
N GLY A 148 -11.80 -2.44 -12.71
CA GLY A 148 -12.89 -2.20 -13.67
C GLY A 148 -12.89 -0.83 -14.33
N THR A 149 -11.89 0.01 -14.05
CA THR A 149 -11.89 1.40 -14.53
C THR A 149 -10.91 1.66 -15.67
N ASN A 150 -10.10 0.67 -16.06
CA ASN A 150 -9.03 0.80 -17.05
C ASN A 150 -8.01 1.92 -16.75
N PHE A 151 -7.91 2.32 -15.48
CA PHE A 151 -6.98 3.34 -15.02
C PHE A 151 -5.69 2.71 -14.50
N TYR A 152 -5.76 1.87 -13.46
CA TYR A 152 -4.57 1.26 -12.86
C TYR A 152 -3.95 0.13 -13.71
N ASN A 153 -4.66 -0.39 -14.70
CA ASN A 153 -4.11 -1.31 -15.71
C ASN A 153 -3.47 -0.58 -16.91
N LEU A 154 -3.44 0.76 -16.89
CA LEU A 154 -2.84 1.65 -17.89
C LEU A 154 -3.40 1.49 -19.31
N MET A 155 -4.62 0.93 -19.47
CA MET A 155 -5.23 0.72 -20.78
C MET A 155 -5.59 2.02 -21.50
N PHE A 156 -5.71 3.13 -20.77
CA PHE A 156 -5.95 4.46 -21.33
C PHE A 156 -4.73 5.05 -22.03
N ALA A 157 -3.51 4.65 -21.63
CA ALA A 157 -2.27 5.22 -22.16
C ALA A 157 -2.02 4.83 -23.62
N PRO A 158 -1.53 5.75 -24.47
CA PRO A 158 -1.18 5.48 -25.88
C PRO A 158 -0.21 4.30 -26.00
N ARG A 159 -0.24 3.61 -27.15
CA ARG A 159 0.68 2.48 -27.39
C ARG A 159 2.14 2.90 -27.37
N ALA A 160 2.45 4.07 -27.91
CA ALA A 160 3.81 4.62 -27.95
C ALA A 160 4.33 5.08 -26.58
N CYS A 161 3.44 5.38 -25.63
CA CYS A 161 3.84 5.74 -24.28
C CYS A 161 4.44 4.53 -23.54
N ASN A 162 5.56 4.72 -22.86
CA ASN A 162 6.17 3.71 -22.01
C ASN A 162 5.32 3.49 -20.76
N LYS A 163 5.01 2.25 -20.44
CA LYS A 163 4.15 1.85 -19.31
C LYS A 163 4.96 1.08 -18.29
N ILE A 164 4.87 1.51 -17.06
CA ILE A 164 5.65 0.99 -15.95
C ILE A 164 4.71 0.57 -14.82
N ALA A 165 4.86 -0.64 -14.33
CA ALA A 165 4.24 -1.09 -13.09
C ALA A 165 5.34 -1.23 -12.02
N TYR A 166 5.30 -0.36 -11.02
CA TYR A 166 6.31 -0.26 -9.99
C TYR A 166 5.84 -0.92 -8.70
N ALA A 167 6.37 -2.10 -8.41
CA ALA A 167 5.98 -2.93 -7.26
C ALA A 167 4.46 -3.15 -7.17
N ALA A 168 3.77 -3.35 -8.31
CA ALA A 168 2.32 -3.56 -8.32
C ALA A 168 1.93 -4.84 -7.57
N SER A 169 0.65 -4.95 -7.18
CA SER A 169 0.14 -6.08 -6.42
C SER A 169 -1.23 -6.52 -6.92
N PHE A 170 -1.40 -7.82 -7.11
CA PHE A 170 -2.71 -8.43 -7.33
C PHE A 170 -3.47 -8.65 -6.01
N GLY A 171 -2.75 -8.82 -4.91
CA GLY A 171 -3.34 -9.11 -3.60
C GLY A 171 -4.06 -10.46 -3.52
N VAL A 172 -3.90 -11.32 -4.52
CA VAL A 172 -4.45 -12.69 -4.62
C VAL A 172 -3.41 -13.61 -5.22
N SER A 173 -3.59 -14.92 -5.04
CA SER A 173 -2.68 -15.94 -5.58
C SER A 173 -3.09 -16.46 -6.98
N SER A 174 -4.29 -16.14 -7.44
CA SER A 174 -4.79 -16.55 -8.77
C SER A 174 -5.82 -15.55 -9.31
N ILE A 175 -5.95 -15.52 -10.63
CA ILE A 175 -6.96 -14.72 -11.34
C ILE A 175 -8.15 -15.60 -11.69
N PRO A 176 -9.41 -15.15 -11.45
CA PRO A 176 -10.59 -15.86 -11.88
C PRO A 176 -10.59 -16.12 -13.39
N GLU A 177 -10.95 -17.33 -13.82
CA GLU A 177 -10.84 -17.78 -15.21
C GLU A 177 -11.41 -16.78 -16.22
N ARG A 178 -12.60 -16.23 -15.93
CA ARG A 178 -13.27 -15.22 -16.76
C ARG A 178 -12.53 -13.89 -16.92
N GLN A 179 -11.50 -13.63 -16.07
CA GLN A 179 -10.72 -12.39 -16.09
C GLN A 179 -9.28 -12.60 -16.60
N LYS A 180 -8.89 -13.85 -16.88
CA LYS A 180 -7.52 -14.17 -17.30
C LYS A 180 -7.15 -13.48 -18.61
N GLU A 181 -8.02 -13.51 -19.62
CA GLU A 181 -7.73 -12.93 -20.93
C GLU A 181 -7.59 -11.40 -20.86
N GLU A 182 -8.53 -10.71 -20.17
CA GLU A 182 -8.45 -9.26 -19.96
C GLU A 182 -7.18 -8.89 -19.18
N THR A 183 -6.84 -9.71 -18.17
CA THR A 183 -5.61 -9.52 -17.39
C THR A 183 -4.36 -9.71 -18.24
N ALA A 184 -4.32 -10.75 -19.07
CA ALA A 184 -3.22 -11.00 -19.98
C ALA A 184 -3.05 -9.85 -21.00
N GLU A 185 -4.16 -9.31 -21.51
CA GLU A 185 -4.13 -8.21 -22.47
C GLU A 185 -3.43 -6.97 -21.91
N TYR A 186 -3.81 -6.48 -20.73
CA TYR A 186 -3.16 -5.29 -20.19
C TYR A 186 -1.72 -5.56 -19.76
N LEU A 187 -1.42 -6.75 -19.23
CA LEU A 187 -0.06 -7.12 -18.85
C LEU A 187 0.90 -7.13 -20.06
N ARG A 188 0.44 -7.62 -21.24
CA ARG A 188 1.24 -7.59 -22.47
C ARG A 188 1.53 -6.16 -22.97
N ARG A 189 0.68 -5.19 -22.60
CA ARG A 189 0.85 -3.77 -23.00
C ARG A 189 1.81 -2.99 -22.10
N ILE A 190 2.13 -3.50 -20.91
CA ILE A 190 3.05 -2.84 -19.98
C ILE A 190 4.47 -3.33 -20.26
N GLN A 191 5.37 -2.42 -20.62
CA GLN A 191 6.74 -2.73 -21.00
C GLN A 191 7.56 -3.18 -19.79
N HIS A 192 7.47 -2.47 -18.68
CA HIS A 192 8.24 -2.74 -17.46
C HIS A 192 7.30 -3.11 -16.31
N ILE A 193 7.33 -4.37 -15.90
CA ILE A 193 6.51 -4.87 -14.79
C ILE A 193 7.44 -5.31 -13.67
N SER A 194 7.16 -4.83 -12.47
CA SER A 194 7.65 -5.39 -11.21
C SER A 194 6.51 -5.59 -10.23
N LEU A 195 6.62 -6.59 -9.39
CA LEU A 195 5.63 -6.95 -8.38
C LEU A 195 6.26 -6.88 -6.99
N ARG A 196 5.46 -6.73 -5.94
CA ARG A 196 5.94 -6.81 -4.55
C ARG A 196 5.72 -8.18 -3.91
N GLU A 197 5.09 -9.12 -4.61
CA GLU A 197 4.87 -10.49 -4.13
C GLU A 197 5.10 -11.54 -5.21
N GLU A 198 5.61 -12.71 -4.81
CA GLU A 198 5.85 -13.84 -5.68
C GLU A 198 4.57 -14.42 -6.30
N ALA A 199 3.46 -14.37 -5.57
CA ALA A 199 2.16 -14.78 -6.12
C ALA A 199 1.81 -13.98 -7.39
N GLY A 200 2.05 -12.67 -7.38
CA GLY A 200 1.87 -11.82 -8.55
C GLY A 200 2.83 -12.17 -9.69
N GLN A 201 4.09 -12.50 -9.38
CA GLN A 201 5.08 -12.94 -10.37
C GLN A 201 4.60 -14.22 -11.09
N ARG A 202 4.09 -15.20 -10.32
CA ARG A 202 3.52 -16.43 -10.90
C ARG A 202 2.33 -16.15 -11.81
N ILE A 203 1.42 -15.24 -11.41
CA ILE A 203 0.30 -14.82 -12.25
C ILE A 203 0.78 -14.23 -13.59
N VAL A 204 1.75 -13.30 -13.56
CA VAL A 204 2.29 -12.71 -14.79
C VAL A 204 2.94 -13.79 -15.67
N LYS A 205 3.71 -14.69 -15.09
CA LYS A 205 4.34 -15.81 -15.83
C LYS A 205 3.29 -16.72 -16.46
N GLU A 206 2.26 -17.11 -15.72
CA GLU A 206 1.15 -17.97 -16.22
C GLU A 206 0.43 -17.30 -17.39
N LEU A 207 0.06 -16.02 -17.26
CA LEU A 207 -0.80 -15.35 -18.23
C LEU A 207 -0.06 -14.81 -19.46
N THR A 208 1.24 -14.55 -19.35
CA THR A 208 2.00 -13.88 -20.43
C THR A 208 3.29 -14.57 -20.85
N GLY A 209 3.74 -15.57 -20.11
CA GLY A 209 5.05 -16.22 -20.30
C GLY A 209 6.24 -15.38 -19.83
N ARG A 210 6.03 -14.13 -19.36
CA ARG A 210 7.11 -13.21 -18.97
C ARG A 210 7.62 -13.50 -17.57
N ASP A 211 8.94 -13.48 -17.42
CA ASP A 211 9.60 -13.41 -16.11
C ASP A 211 9.77 -11.95 -15.72
N VAL A 212 9.25 -11.58 -14.56
CA VAL A 212 9.28 -10.20 -14.04
C VAL A 212 9.87 -10.20 -12.63
N PRO A 213 10.59 -9.14 -12.21
CA PRO A 213 11.20 -9.12 -10.89
C PRO A 213 10.16 -8.89 -9.76
N VAL A 214 10.42 -9.49 -8.61
CA VAL A 214 9.85 -9.09 -7.33
C VAL A 214 10.80 -8.08 -6.70
N ILE A 215 10.29 -6.91 -6.32
CA ILE A 215 11.03 -5.80 -5.73
C ILE A 215 10.34 -5.30 -4.46
N LEU A 216 10.99 -4.41 -3.73
CA LEU A 216 10.42 -3.84 -2.51
C LEU A 216 9.21 -2.93 -2.81
N ASP A 217 8.25 -2.92 -1.90
CA ASP A 217 7.27 -1.83 -1.82
C ASP A 217 8.00 -0.48 -1.66
N PRO A 218 7.54 0.61 -2.30
CA PRO A 218 8.19 1.92 -2.22
C PRO A 218 8.49 2.38 -0.79
N THR A 219 7.66 2.00 0.19
CA THR A 219 7.90 2.35 1.60
C THR A 219 9.21 1.75 2.15
N MET A 220 9.67 0.61 1.62
CA MET A 220 10.93 -0.02 2.02
C MET A 220 12.12 0.35 1.13
N VAL A 221 11.86 0.95 -0.03
CA VAL A 221 12.92 1.52 -0.88
C VAL A 221 13.56 2.72 -0.18
N LEU A 222 12.76 3.54 0.51
CA LEU A 222 13.27 4.59 1.37
C LEU A 222 13.91 3.99 2.62
N THR A 223 15.06 4.52 2.98
CA THR A 223 15.75 4.16 4.22
C THR A 223 15.07 4.78 5.44
N ARG A 224 15.39 4.29 6.63
CA ARG A 224 14.96 4.90 7.89
C ARG A 224 15.34 6.38 7.95
N GLN A 225 16.57 6.74 7.56
CA GLN A 225 17.04 8.12 7.56
C GLN A 225 16.20 9.01 6.65
N GLN A 226 15.80 8.53 5.48
CA GLN A 226 14.93 9.28 4.57
C GLN A 226 13.51 9.46 5.15
N TRP A 227 12.98 8.43 5.83
CA TRP A 227 11.73 8.57 6.57
C TRP A 227 11.83 9.54 7.74
N ASP A 228 12.94 9.54 8.50
CA ASP A 228 13.18 10.46 9.60
C ASP A 228 13.33 11.90 9.11
N ALA A 229 13.90 12.11 7.93
CA ALA A 229 13.97 13.41 7.28
C ALA A 229 12.62 13.90 6.77
N ALA A 230 11.76 12.98 6.28
CA ALA A 230 10.46 13.31 5.71
C ALA A 230 9.38 13.50 6.77
N ILE A 231 9.42 12.74 7.87
CA ILE A 231 8.40 12.74 8.93
C ILE A 231 9.06 13.16 10.24
N PRO A 232 8.73 14.37 10.76
CA PRO A 232 9.25 14.85 12.04
C PRO A 232 8.97 13.87 13.17
N ASP A 233 9.97 13.63 14.00
CA ASP A 233 9.83 12.79 15.18
C ASP A 233 8.99 13.51 16.25
N LYS A 234 7.79 12.98 16.49
CA LYS A 234 6.84 13.55 17.44
C LYS A 234 6.05 12.43 18.11
N ALA A 235 6.21 12.25 19.40
CA ALA A 235 5.41 11.31 20.17
C ALA A 235 3.90 11.63 20.06
N VAL A 236 3.10 10.62 19.79
CA VAL A 236 1.62 10.72 19.71
C VAL A 236 0.99 10.45 21.07
N THR A 237 1.65 9.62 21.88
CA THR A 237 1.24 9.26 23.24
C THR A 237 2.45 9.17 24.15
N GLU A 238 2.25 9.26 25.45
CA GLU A 238 3.30 9.21 26.46
C GLU A 238 3.51 7.79 27.02
N GLY A 239 4.72 7.52 27.53
CA GLY A 239 5.08 6.26 28.19
C GLY A 239 5.27 5.10 27.21
N GLU A 240 5.62 3.93 27.75
CA GLU A 240 5.81 2.70 26.98
C GLU A 240 4.46 2.04 26.64
N TYR A 241 4.33 1.54 25.44
CA TYR A 241 3.10 0.88 24.97
C TYR A 241 3.35 -0.23 23.96
N LEU A 242 2.35 -1.09 23.87
CA LEU A 242 2.17 -2.05 22.79
C LEU A 242 1.23 -1.43 21.76
N PHE A 243 1.73 -1.24 20.53
CA PHE A 243 0.93 -0.68 19.46
C PHE A 243 0.17 -1.75 18.70
N CYS A 244 -1.13 -1.53 18.46
CA CYS A 244 -1.99 -2.44 17.72
C CYS A 244 -2.60 -1.76 16.50
N TYR A 245 -2.45 -2.42 15.34
CA TYR A 245 -3.10 -1.98 14.10
C TYR A 245 -3.64 -3.18 13.32
N PHE A 246 -4.94 -3.44 13.47
CA PHE A 246 -5.64 -4.53 12.82
C PHE A 246 -6.60 -4.03 11.74
N LEU A 247 -6.52 -4.62 10.55
CA LEU A 247 -7.42 -4.39 9.42
C LEU A 247 -8.43 -5.56 9.24
N GLY A 248 -8.29 -6.61 10.02
CA GLY A 248 -9.24 -7.69 10.20
C GLY A 248 -10.10 -7.51 11.45
N ASN A 249 -11.17 -8.28 11.54
CA ASN A 249 -12.12 -8.25 12.65
C ASN A 249 -12.08 -9.51 13.52
N ASN A 250 -10.94 -10.22 13.56
CA ASN A 250 -10.80 -11.44 14.35
C ASN A 250 -10.74 -11.12 15.87
N PRO A 251 -11.74 -11.54 16.67
CA PRO A 251 -11.77 -11.25 18.10
C PRO A 251 -10.65 -11.91 18.90
N SER A 252 -10.23 -13.14 18.53
CA SER A 252 -9.20 -13.88 19.27
C SER A 252 -7.86 -13.13 19.26
N GLN A 253 -7.51 -12.47 18.16
CA GLN A 253 -6.29 -11.67 18.08
C GLN A 253 -6.26 -10.54 19.12
N ARG A 254 -7.41 -9.93 19.38
CA ARG A 254 -7.55 -8.86 20.38
C ARG A 254 -7.45 -9.41 21.80
N GLU A 255 -8.03 -10.56 22.04
CA GLU A 255 -7.98 -11.25 23.32
C GLU A 255 -6.55 -11.68 23.68
N GLU A 256 -5.81 -12.25 22.72
CA GLU A 256 -4.42 -12.65 22.88
C GLU A 256 -3.49 -11.46 23.14
N VAL A 257 -3.68 -10.37 22.39
CA VAL A 257 -2.89 -9.14 22.60
C VAL A 257 -3.23 -8.51 23.96
N THR A 258 -4.49 -8.57 24.40
CA THR A 258 -4.86 -8.07 25.74
C THR A 258 -4.20 -8.90 26.85
N ALA A 259 -4.13 -10.22 26.68
CA ALA A 259 -3.41 -11.09 27.62
C ALA A 259 -1.92 -10.77 27.66
N LEU A 260 -1.28 -10.64 26.49
CA LEU A 260 0.14 -10.25 26.37
C LEU A 260 0.42 -8.92 27.07
N ALA A 261 -0.38 -7.89 26.80
CA ALA A 261 -0.18 -6.56 27.36
C ALA A 261 -0.21 -6.58 28.91
N ARG A 262 -1.09 -7.39 29.52
CA ARG A 262 -1.14 -7.60 30.98
C ARG A 262 0.14 -8.24 31.52
N VAL A 263 0.67 -9.26 30.82
CA VAL A 263 1.92 -9.94 31.22
C VAL A 263 3.09 -8.98 31.15
N LEU A 264 3.15 -8.15 30.08
CA LEU A 264 4.23 -7.18 29.87
C LEU A 264 4.09 -5.92 30.72
N GLY A 265 2.96 -5.69 31.38
CA GLY A 265 2.68 -4.45 32.13
C GLY A 265 2.61 -3.21 31.24
N LEU A 266 2.18 -3.36 29.99
CA LEU A 266 2.12 -2.29 28.99
C LEU A 266 0.66 -1.89 28.71
N LYS A 267 0.44 -0.60 28.49
CA LYS A 267 -0.82 -0.14 27.90
C LYS A 267 -0.89 -0.50 26.42
N ILE A 268 -2.09 -0.71 25.91
CA ILE A 268 -2.37 -0.93 24.50
C ILE A 268 -2.79 0.39 23.84
N VAL A 269 -2.04 0.82 22.83
CA VAL A 269 -2.44 1.91 21.95
C VAL A 269 -2.93 1.31 20.63
N VAL A 270 -4.19 1.55 20.26
CA VAL A 270 -4.80 0.94 19.09
C VAL A 270 -5.28 1.96 18.08
N LEU A 271 -5.02 1.72 16.80
CA LEU A 271 -5.73 2.40 15.72
C LEU A 271 -6.93 1.57 15.30
N ARG A 272 -8.11 2.10 15.57
CA ARG A 272 -9.37 1.44 15.22
C ARG A 272 -9.54 1.33 13.72
N HIS A 273 -10.33 0.33 13.32
CA HIS A 273 -10.51 -0.08 11.93
C HIS A 273 -10.96 1.09 11.01
N LEU A 274 -10.28 1.23 9.85
CA LEU A 274 -10.53 2.34 8.91
C LEU A 274 -11.74 2.13 8.00
N ASP A 275 -12.01 0.88 7.61
CA ASP A 275 -12.92 0.58 6.51
C ASP A 275 -14.32 0.13 6.97
N GLU A 276 -14.49 -0.18 8.25
CA GLU A 276 -15.77 -0.56 8.82
C GLU A 276 -15.88 -0.22 10.32
N TYR A 277 -17.09 -0.08 10.81
CA TYR A 277 -17.35 0.02 12.25
C TYR A 277 -17.35 -1.38 12.87
N ILE A 278 -16.54 -1.58 13.91
CA ILE A 278 -16.43 -2.82 14.66
C ILE A 278 -16.73 -2.51 16.14
N ALA A 279 -17.90 -2.93 16.62
CA ALA A 279 -18.33 -2.62 17.98
C ALA A 279 -17.35 -3.13 19.07
N LYS A 280 -16.70 -4.27 18.85
CA LYS A 280 -15.68 -4.80 19.79
C LYS A 280 -14.44 -3.92 19.89
N ASP A 281 -14.14 -3.11 18.88
CA ASP A 281 -13.01 -2.19 18.92
C ASP A 281 -13.26 -1.00 19.85
N GLU A 282 -14.52 -0.73 20.25
CA GLU A 282 -14.84 0.34 21.19
C GLU A 282 -14.30 0.08 22.61
N THR A 283 -14.09 -1.17 22.94
CA THR A 283 -13.57 -1.60 24.26
C THR A 283 -12.18 -2.22 24.19
N PHE A 284 -11.57 -2.27 23.01
CA PHE A 284 -10.23 -2.80 22.80
C PHE A 284 -9.19 -1.69 22.90
N GLY A 285 -8.17 -1.92 23.74
CA GLY A 285 -7.06 -0.99 23.97
C GLY A 285 -7.36 0.04 25.08
N ASP A 286 -6.30 0.58 25.64
CA ASP A 286 -6.35 1.59 26.72
C ASP A 286 -6.43 2.99 26.12
N GLU A 287 -5.80 3.20 24.97
CA GLU A 287 -5.85 4.44 24.19
C GLU A 287 -6.15 4.14 22.73
N ALA A 288 -7.05 4.91 22.14
CA ALA A 288 -7.45 4.79 20.74
C ALA A 288 -7.52 6.16 20.05
N PRO A 289 -6.36 6.78 19.73
CA PRO A 289 -6.34 8.11 19.15
C PRO A 289 -6.95 8.10 17.74
N TYR A 290 -7.80 9.08 17.46
CA TYR A 290 -8.34 9.32 16.12
C TYR A 290 -7.65 10.47 15.39
N ASP A 291 -6.95 11.33 16.13
CA ASP A 291 -6.16 12.45 15.58
C ASP A 291 -4.83 11.93 14.99
N VAL A 292 -4.93 10.94 14.11
CA VAL A 292 -3.82 10.19 13.55
C VAL A 292 -3.92 10.13 12.03
N GLY A 293 -3.00 10.79 11.37
CA GLY A 293 -2.74 10.69 9.94
C GLY A 293 -1.57 9.77 9.62
N PRO A 294 -1.09 9.80 8.37
CA PRO A 294 0.06 8.96 7.99
C PRO A 294 1.35 9.25 8.75
N GLU A 295 1.61 10.50 9.14
CA GLU A 295 2.80 10.87 9.92
C GLU A 295 2.71 10.34 11.35
N GLU A 296 1.55 10.53 11.98
CA GLU A 296 1.31 10.04 13.33
C GLU A 296 1.29 8.49 13.39
N PHE A 297 0.84 7.82 12.32
CA PHE A 297 0.93 6.35 12.20
C PHE A 297 2.38 5.86 12.23
N VAL A 298 3.27 6.51 11.49
CA VAL A 298 4.70 6.18 11.50
C VAL A 298 5.28 6.43 12.90
N ASN A 299 4.93 7.56 13.53
CA ASN A 299 5.40 7.91 14.87
C ASN A 299 4.88 6.95 15.95
N LEU A 300 3.64 6.45 15.85
CA LEU A 300 3.13 5.42 16.75
C LEU A 300 3.96 4.12 16.68
N ILE A 301 4.42 3.74 15.50
CA ILE A 301 5.31 2.58 15.36
C ILE A 301 6.72 2.93 15.85
N ARG A 302 7.24 4.10 15.50
CA ARG A 302 8.58 4.59 15.91
C ARG A 302 8.76 4.55 17.42
N HIS A 303 7.75 4.94 18.20
CA HIS A 303 7.81 5.01 19.66
C HIS A 303 7.26 3.79 20.39
N ALA A 304 6.65 2.85 19.69
CA ALA A 304 6.15 1.63 20.30
C ALA A 304 7.30 0.78 20.89
N LYS A 305 7.05 0.14 22.03
CA LYS A 305 7.93 -0.90 22.56
C LYS A 305 7.78 -2.21 21.80
N TYR A 306 6.53 -2.58 21.54
CA TYR A 306 6.15 -3.75 20.73
C TYR A 306 5.05 -3.38 19.74
N VAL A 307 4.95 -4.15 18.65
CA VAL A 307 3.89 -3.96 17.65
C VAL A 307 3.19 -5.27 17.36
N CYS A 308 1.85 -5.26 17.43
CA CYS A 308 0.99 -6.36 16.99
C CYS A 308 0.10 -5.89 15.85
N THR A 309 0.20 -6.52 14.69
CA THR A 309 -0.52 -6.05 13.50
C THR A 309 -0.89 -7.19 12.54
N ASP A 310 -1.92 -6.99 11.72
CA ASP A 310 -2.21 -7.81 10.53
C ASP A 310 -2.00 -7.00 9.23
N SER A 311 -1.41 -5.81 9.36
CA SER A 311 -1.17 -4.90 8.27
C SER A 311 0.21 -5.12 7.65
N PHE A 312 0.26 -5.23 6.31
CA PHE A 312 1.52 -5.25 5.57
C PHE A 312 2.39 -4.03 5.92
N HIS A 313 1.84 -2.82 5.86
CA HIS A 313 2.61 -1.60 6.17
C HIS A 313 2.89 -1.43 7.66
N GLY A 314 2.05 -1.98 8.54
CA GLY A 314 2.38 -2.08 9.97
C GLY A 314 3.65 -2.89 10.18
N SER A 315 3.78 -4.04 9.53
CA SER A 315 4.99 -4.87 9.56
C SER A 315 6.19 -4.19 8.89
N VAL A 316 5.98 -3.53 7.74
CA VAL A 316 7.03 -2.78 7.02
C VAL A 316 7.65 -1.71 7.90
N PHE A 317 6.86 -0.84 8.53
CA PHE A 317 7.40 0.20 9.40
C PHE A 317 7.98 -0.36 10.70
N SER A 318 7.45 -1.49 11.20
CA SER A 318 8.09 -2.20 12.32
C SER A 318 9.51 -2.66 11.98
N ILE A 319 9.72 -3.18 10.77
CA ILE A 319 11.04 -3.57 10.28
C ILE A 319 11.94 -2.34 10.14
N LEU A 320 11.49 -1.28 9.47
CA LEU A 320 12.26 -0.06 9.23
C LEU A 320 12.71 0.62 10.53
N TYR A 321 11.90 0.54 11.59
CA TYR A 321 12.20 1.12 12.90
C TYR A 321 12.73 0.10 13.91
N HIS A 322 13.16 -1.08 13.47
CA HIS A 322 13.78 -2.13 14.30
C HIS A 322 12.94 -2.50 15.53
N LYS A 323 11.61 -2.65 15.33
CA LYS A 323 10.70 -3.00 16.41
C LYS A 323 10.58 -4.51 16.60
N GLN A 324 10.45 -4.93 17.83
CA GLN A 324 9.93 -6.27 18.11
C GLN A 324 8.44 -6.29 17.77
N PHE A 325 8.04 -7.17 16.88
CA PHE A 325 6.65 -7.21 16.38
C PHE A 325 6.19 -8.61 16.05
N ILE A 326 4.87 -8.79 16.01
CA ILE A 326 4.21 -9.99 15.50
C ILE A 326 3.17 -9.59 14.45
N SER A 327 3.15 -10.34 13.36
CA SER A 327 2.19 -10.19 12.28
C SER A 327 1.17 -11.32 12.29
N PHE A 328 -0.09 -10.97 12.51
CA PHE A 328 -1.21 -11.90 12.49
C PHE A 328 -1.73 -12.15 11.07
N ASN A 329 -2.34 -13.32 10.87
CA ASN A 329 -3.06 -13.61 9.64
C ASN A 329 -4.39 -12.87 9.63
N ARG A 330 -4.60 -11.99 8.63
CA ARG A 330 -5.88 -11.28 8.46
C ARG A 330 -6.98 -12.18 7.94
N TYR A 331 -6.62 -13.11 7.09
CA TYR A 331 -7.51 -14.04 6.41
C TYR A 331 -7.12 -15.47 6.77
N GLY A 332 -8.10 -16.38 6.84
CA GLY A 332 -7.83 -17.79 7.08
C GLY A 332 -6.95 -18.42 5.97
N ASP A 333 -6.47 -19.62 6.20
CA ASP A 333 -5.48 -20.35 5.37
C ASP A 333 -6.07 -20.91 4.03
N GLY A 334 -6.97 -20.18 3.38
CA GLY A 334 -7.51 -20.56 2.07
C GLY A 334 -6.57 -20.27 0.90
N THR A 335 -6.78 -20.95 -0.23
CA THR A 335 -6.02 -20.79 -1.49
C THR A 335 -6.00 -19.37 -2.06
N ASN A 336 -6.89 -18.50 -1.60
CA ASN A 336 -6.95 -17.07 -1.94
C ASN A 336 -6.43 -16.16 -0.80
N SER A 337 -5.53 -16.68 0.05
CA SER A 337 -4.95 -15.94 1.16
C SER A 337 -4.23 -14.69 0.62
N ARG A 338 -4.60 -13.53 1.17
CA ARG A 338 -3.91 -12.25 0.91
C ARG A 338 -2.65 -12.09 1.77
N ASN A 339 -2.21 -13.18 2.42
CA ASN A 339 -1.05 -13.20 3.30
C ASN A 339 0.28 -13.27 2.51
N SER A 340 0.24 -13.70 1.24
CA SER A 340 1.43 -13.93 0.38
C SER A 340 2.42 -12.76 0.31
N ARG A 341 1.95 -11.52 0.49
CA ARG A 341 2.82 -10.33 0.51
C ARG A 341 3.76 -10.31 1.71
N LEU A 342 3.23 -10.66 2.89
CA LEU A 342 4.04 -10.77 4.12
C LEU A 342 4.96 -11.99 4.06
N ASP A 343 4.48 -13.10 3.50
CA ASP A 343 5.29 -14.31 3.33
C ASP A 343 6.47 -14.05 2.39
N THR A 344 6.23 -13.36 1.26
CA THR A 344 7.29 -12.90 0.36
C THR A 344 8.27 -11.95 1.06
N LEU A 345 7.76 -10.95 1.80
CA LEU A 345 8.59 -9.99 2.51
C LEU A 345 9.49 -10.69 3.53
N PHE A 346 8.90 -11.48 4.42
CA PHE A 346 9.63 -12.15 5.50
C PHE A 346 10.62 -13.18 4.95
N GLY A 347 10.25 -13.93 3.91
CA GLY A 347 11.14 -14.85 3.22
C GLY A 347 12.35 -14.15 2.61
N ASN A 348 12.14 -13.02 1.95
CA ASN A 348 13.21 -12.26 1.29
C ASN A 348 14.22 -11.67 2.28
N ILE A 349 13.78 -11.24 3.46
CA ILE A 349 14.66 -10.69 4.50
C ILE A 349 15.07 -11.71 5.55
N GLY A 350 14.53 -12.94 5.48
CA GLY A 350 14.93 -14.09 6.31
C GLY A 350 14.51 -13.98 7.76
N ILE A 351 13.31 -13.46 8.03
CA ILE A 351 12.71 -13.45 9.36
C ILE A 351 11.43 -14.25 9.37
N ASP A 352 11.07 -14.75 10.54
CA ASP A 352 9.76 -15.33 10.80
C ASP A 352 9.10 -14.57 11.95
N ARG A 353 8.11 -13.74 11.58
CA ARG A 353 7.35 -12.90 12.53
C ARG A 353 5.86 -13.08 12.35
N ARG A 354 5.46 -14.22 11.80
CA ARG A 354 4.07 -14.67 11.83
C ARG A 354 3.70 -15.16 13.23
N PHE A 355 2.45 -14.95 13.60
CA PHE A 355 1.90 -15.52 14.81
C PHE A 355 1.63 -17.02 14.60
N HIS A 356 2.17 -17.86 15.50
CA HIS A 356 2.06 -19.31 15.46
C HIS A 356 1.36 -19.91 16.70
N GLY A 357 0.94 -19.09 17.67
CA GLY A 357 0.14 -19.53 18.80
C GLY A 357 0.74 -19.31 20.19
N ASP A 358 1.98 -18.79 20.27
CA ASP A 358 2.63 -18.45 21.55
C ASP A 358 3.16 -17.00 21.49
N LEU A 359 2.23 -16.06 21.65
CA LEU A 359 2.51 -14.65 21.45
C LEU A 359 3.55 -14.11 22.44
N GLU A 360 3.58 -14.60 23.68
CA GLU A 360 4.51 -14.13 24.71
C GLU A 360 5.96 -14.50 24.37
N ASN A 361 6.21 -15.75 24.01
CA ASN A 361 7.54 -16.18 23.61
C ASN A 361 7.94 -15.64 22.25
N GLU A 362 7.01 -15.58 21.29
CA GLU A 362 7.27 -15.10 19.93
C GLU A 362 7.65 -13.61 19.90
N ILE A 363 6.98 -12.75 20.68
CA ILE A 363 7.26 -11.30 20.69
C ILE A 363 8.62 -10.96 21.30
N GLN A 364 9.07 -11.78 22.26
CA GLN A 364 10.36 -11.60 22.97
C GLN A 364 11.55 -12.16 22.17
N ARG A 365 11.30 -13.03 21.18
CA ARG A 365 12.36 -13.57 20.33
C ARG A 365 13.03 -12.45 19.53
N GLU A 366 14.29 -12.21 19.77
CA GLU A 366 15.06 -11.15 19.11
C GLU A 366 15.10 -11.33 17.59
N ILE A 367 15.14 -10.20 16.90
CA ILE A 367 15.35 -10.11 15.45
C ILE A 367 16.78 -9.64 15.24
N ASP A 368 17.53 -10.39 14.43
CA ASP A 368 18.86 -9.94 13.95
C ASP A 368 18.67 -8.85 12.88
N TYR A 369 18.58 -7.60 13.32
CA TYR A 369 18.37 -6.47 12.44
C TYR A 369 19.58 -6.14 11.56
N ASP A 370 20.81 -6.50 11.95
CA ASP A 370 21.98 -6.34 11.10
C ASP A 370 21.89 -7.23 9.86
N ALA A 371 21.47 -8.50 10.05
CA ALA A 371 21.22 -9.40 8.94
C ALA A 371 20.03 -8.96 8.07
N VAL A 372 18.95 -8.41 8.68
CA VAL A 372 17.79 -7.87 7.96
C VAL A 372 18.19 -6.68 7.11
N ASP A 373 18.92 -5.71 7.68
CA ASP A 373 19.34 -4.49 6.98
C ASP A 373 20.26 -4.79 5.80
N SER A 374 21.19 -5.74 5.95
CA SER A 374 22.05 -6.19 4.87
C SER A 374 21.25 -6.75 3.68
N LYS A 375 20.20 -7.55 3.94
CA LYS A 375 19.32 -8.06 2.90
C LYS A 375 18.44 -6.97 2.29
N LEU A 376 17.94 -6.06 3.11
CA LEU A 376 17.15 -4.92 2.63
C LEU A 376 17.95 -4.04 1.68
N GLU A 377 19.22 -3.80 1.97
CA GLU A 377 20.06 -2.99 1.10
C GLU A 377 20.24 -3.62 -0.28
N ALA A 378 20.49 -4.93 -0.35
CA ALA A 378 20.54 -5.65 -1.62
C ALA A 378 19.21 -5.56 -2.41
N LEU A 379 18.07 -5.62 -1.71
CA LEU A 379 16.76 -5.48 -2.31
C LEU A 379 16.46 -4.04 -2.74
N ARG A 380 16.93 -3.02 -2.00
CA ARG A 380 16.88 -1.60 -2.40
C ARG A 380 17.65 -1.36 -3.69
N CYS A 381 18.89 -1.84 -3.79
CA CYS A 381 19.68 -1.76 -5.01
C CYS A 381 18.97 -2.40 -6.22
N ARG A 382 18.31 -3.56 -6.01
CA ARG A 382 17.51 -4.21 -7.06
C ARG A 382 16.32 -3.37 -7.48
N SER A 383 15.61 -2.76 -6.53
CA SER A 383 14.44 -1.93 -6.77
C SER A 383 14.81 -0.62 -7.46
N ASP A 384 15.92 0.01 -7.05
CA ASP A 384 16.47 1.21 -7.67
C ASP A 384 16.88 0.95 -9.12
N ARG A 385 17.61 -0.13 -9.37
CA ARG A 385 18.00 -0.54 -10.73
C ARG A 385 16.79 -0.75 -11.63
N PHE A 386 15.71 -1.35 -11.12
CA PHE A 386 14.49 -1.55 -11.89
C PHE A 386 13.88 -0.22 -12.32
N ILE A 387 13.67 0.72 -11.40
CA ILE A 387 12.99 1.98 -11.70
C ILE A 387 13.84 2.89 -12.62
N ARG A 388 15.17 2.97 -12.38
CA ARG A 388 16.10 3.68 -13.25
C ARG A 388 16.07 3.13 -14.69
N ASN A 389 16.15 1.82 -14.85
CA ASN A 389 16.08 1.18 -16.18
C ASN A 389 14.72 1.42 -16.84
N ALA A 390 13.62 1.31 -16.12
CA ALA A 390 12.28 1.52 -16.66
C ALA A 390 12.06 2.97 -17.13
N LEU A 391 12.59 3.95 -16.39
CA LEU A 391 12.53 5.37 -16.69
C LEU A 391 13.68 5.84 -17.59
N LYS A 392 14.68 4.97 -17.87
CA LYS A 392 15.91 5.31 -18.63
C LYS A 392 16.70 6.46 -17.99
N VAL A 393 16.73 6.50 -16.67
CA VAL A 393 17.56 7.42 -15.89
C VAL A 393 18.94 6.79 -15.71
N PRO A 394 20.04 7.48 -16.02
CA PRO A 394 21.39 6.94 -15.78
C PRO A 394 21.58 6.53 -14.33
N ALA A 395 22.45 5.53 -14.09
CA ALA A 395 22.99 5.32 -12.76
C ALA A 395 23.85 6.53 -12.40
N ASP A 396 23.75 6.99 -11.16
CA ASP A 396 24.71 7.98 -10.68
C ASP A 396 26.09 7.33 -10.72
N ASP A 397 27.07 8.03 -11.28
CA ASP A 397 28.49 7.62 -11.20
C ASP A 397 28.86 7.67 -9.71
N ILE A 398 28.91 6.48 -9.05
CA ILE A 398 29.31 6.31 -7.66
C ILE A 398 30.84 6.32 -7.60
#